data_0f26788249ed252924899a90a4849cd8
#
_entry.id   0f26788249ed252924899a90a4849cd8
#
_cell.length_a   1.000
_cell.length_b   1.000
_cell.length_c   1.000
_cell.angle_alpha   90.00
_cell.angle_beta   90.00
_cell.angle_gamma   90.00
#
_symmetry.space_group_name_H-M   'P 1'
#
loop_
_entity.id
_entity.type
_entity.pdbx_description
1 polymer ?
#
loop_
_entity_poly.entity_id
_entity_poly.type
_entity_poly.pdbx_seq_one_letter_code
_entity_poly.pdbx_strand_id
1 'polypeptide(L)'
;MCSEEQAYAYSWANFTELHPVMVARFRECYPEFRLGRLLDLGCGTADMAIRFAQAYPDVLVFGVDGSDSMLGYGAKAVSGAALLDQIVLAKHLLPDPVLEGGTFDAVISNSLLHHASDPVGLWRTAARCTRPGAPVMFMDLRRPETEEAARELVERYAGRAMRVLKQDFFQSLCAAYTTEEIEEQLHAAGLKGFRVEAIGDCQVLAWGNAPGSPFGAV
;
A
#
# COMPACT_ATOMS: atom_id res chain seq x y z
N MET A 1 8.43 14.13 2.06
CA MET A 1 7.92 14.10 3.46
C MET A 1 6.56 14.80 3.47
N CYS A 2 5.55 14.15 4.04
CA CYS A 2 4.21 14.72 4.15
C CYS A 2 4.21 15.86 5.19
N SER A 3 3.61 17.02 4.87
CA SER A 3 3.46 18.11 5.84
C SER A 3 2.41 17.74 6.91
N GLU A 4 2.42 18.43 8.03
CA GLU A 4 1.42 18.23 9.09
C GLU A 4 -0.01 18.52 8.58
N GLU A 5 -0.16 19.53 7.72
CA GLU A 5 -1.43 19.87 7.06
C GLU A 5 -1.93 18.74 6.16
N GLN A 6 -1.03 18.12 5.38
CA GLN A 6 -1.35 16.96 4.55
C GLN A 6 -1.75 15.77 5.42
N ALA A 7 -0.97 15.43 6.45
CA ALA A 7 -1.28 14.32 7.35
C ALA A 7 -2.63 14.52 8.06
N TYR A 8 -2.93 15.76 8.50
CA TYR A 8 -4.24 16.11 9.06
C TYR A 8 -5.35 15.91 8.03
N ALA A 9 -5.17 16.42 6.82
CA ALA A 9 -6.16 16.30 5.75
C ALA A 9 -6.43 14.84 5.39
N TYR A 10 -5.38 14.01 5.28
CA TYR A 10 -5.51 12.56 5.05
C TYR A 10 -6.23 11.84 6.18
N SER A 11 -6.01 12.23 7.45
CA SER A 11 -6.67 11.60 8.60
C SER A 11 -8.19 11.82 8.62
N TRP A 12 -8.68 12.84 7.92
CA TRP A 12 -10.11 13.14 7.74
C TRP A 12 -10.66 12.73 6.38
N ALA A 13 -9.79 12.34 5.46
CA ALA A 13 -10.20 11.91 4.13
C ALA A 13 -11.00 10.61 4.22
N ASN A 14 -12.18 10.61 3.64
CA ASN A 14 -13.05 9.44 3.64
C ASN A 14 -12.82 8.60 2.37
N PHE A 15 -11.85 7.70 2.42
CA PHE A 15 -11.57 6.74 1.34
C PHE A 15 -12.45 5.48 1.42
N THR A 16 -13.63 5.57 2.04
CA THR A 16 -14.51 4.42 2.34
C THR A 16 -14.95 3.65 1.11
N GLU A 17 -14.97 4.24 -0.06
CA GLU A 17 -15.39 3.56 -1.28
C GLU A 17 -14.25 2.77 -1.95
N LEU A 18 -13.00 3.21 -1.80
CA LEU A 18 -11.85 2.64 -2.50
C LEU A 18 -11.11 1.58 -1.65
N HIS A 19 -10.93 1.82 -0.37
CA HIS A 19 -10.12 0.96 0.51
C HIS A 19 -10.71 -0.42 0.83
N PRO A 20 -12.03 -0.64 0.95
CA PRO A 20 -12.59 -1.98 1.20
C PRO A 20 -12.29 -2.97 0.08
N VAL A 21 -12.05 -2.47 -1.14
CA VAL A 21 -11.75 -3.30 -2.32
C VAL A 21 -10.49 -4.13 -2.09
N MET A 22 -9.42 -3.55 -1.54
CA MET A 22 -8.16 -4.27 -1.34
C MET A 22 -8.31 -5.47 -0.40
N VAL A 23 -9.02 -5.32 0.72
CA VAL A 23 -9.24 -6.43 1.66
C VAL A 23 -10.08 -7.54 1.03
N ALA A 24 -11.12 -7.18 0.27
CA ALA A 24 -11.95 -8.13 -0.45
C ALA A 24 -11.13 -8.91 -1.50
N ARG A 25 -10.35 -8.20 -2.30
CA ARG A 25 -9.47 -8.80 -3.32
C ARG A 25 -8.39 -9.67 -2.68
N PHE A 26 -7.83 -9.26 -1.54
CA PHE A 26 -6.85 -10.08 -0.82
C PHE A 26 -7.46 -11.41 -0.37
N ARG A 27 -8.70 -11.40 0.16
CA ARG A 27 -9.41 -12.62 0.53
C ARG A 27 -9.69 -13.55 -0.65
N GLU A 28 -10.02 -12.98 -1.81
CA GLU A 28 -10.27 -13.73 -3.04
C GLU A 28 -8.98 -14.36 -3.58
N CYS A 29 -7.89 -13.59 -3.63
CA CYS A 29 -6.61 -14.04 -4.17
C CYS A 29 -5.89 -15.02 -3.25
N TYR A 30 -6.07 -14.89 -1.93
CA TYR A 30 -5.36 -15.66 -0.90
C TYR A 30 -6.33 -16.25 0.13
N PRO A 31 -7.24 -17.15 -0.29
CA PRO A 31 -8.29 -17.68 0.57
C PRO A 31 -7.76 -18.52 1.74
N GLU A 32 -6.52 -18.98 1.68
CA GLU A 32 -5.89 -19.77 2.77
C GLU A 32 -5.19 -18.90 3.83
N PHE A 33 -4.97 -17.61 3.55
CA PHE A 33 -4.36 -16.71 4.54
C PHE A 33 -5.33 -16.43 5.69
N ARG A 34 -4.94 -16.77 6.92
CA ARG A 34 -5.80 -16.65 8.12
C ARG A 34 -5.07 -16.07 9.32
N LEU A 35 -3.80 -16.34 9.46
CA LEU A 35 -2.99 -15.98 10.64
C LEU A 35 -1.56 -15.68 10.21
N GLY A 36 -0.80 -15.03 11.08
CA GLY A 36 0.60 -14.72 10.89
C GLY A 36 0.91 -13.24 11.01
N ARG A 37 2.00 -12.81 10.39
CA ARG A 37 2.51 -11.44 10.42
C ARG A 37 2.32 -10.80 9.05
N LEU A 38 1.56 -9.71 9.01
CA LEU A 38 1.35 -8.92 7.80
C LEU A 38 2.13 -7.60 7.91
N LEU A 39 2.90 -7.26 6.90
CA LEU A 39 3.58 -5.97 6.77
C LEU A 39 2.79 -5.04 5.84
N ASP A 40 2.50 -3.83 6.30
CA ASP A 40 1.89 -2.75 5.53
C ASP A 40 2.97 -1.68 5.24
N LEU A 41 3.45 -1.66 4.00
CA LEU A 41 4.49 -0.74 3.53
C LEU A 41 3.86 0.60 3.15
N GLY A 42 4.29 1.68 3.81
CA GLY A 42 3.72 3.01 3.63
C GLY A 42 2.33 3.11 4.27
N CYS A 43 2.19 2.65 5.51
CA CYS A 43 0.90 2.53 6.20
C CYS A 43 0.20 3.88 6.46
N GLY A 44 0.90 4.99 6.34
CA GLY A 44 0.34 6.32 6.54
C GLY A 44 -0.38 6.49 7.88
N THR A 45 -1.66 6.83 7.81
CA THR A 45 -2.55 6.96 8.99
C THR A 45 -3.15 5.63 9.46
N ALA A 46 -2.59 4.49 9.03
CA ALA A 46 -2.93 3.13 9.42
C ALA A 46 -4.34 2.64 9.00
N ASP A 47 -4.99 3.25 8.00
CA ASP A 47 -6.33 2.83 7.58
C ASP A 47 -6.31 1.38 7.07
N MET A 48 -5.35 1.01 6.20
CA MET A 48 -5.25 -0.36 5.70
C MET A 48 -4.85 -1.34 6.79
N ALA A 49 -3.91 -0.98 7.68
CA ALA A 49 -3.54 -1.80 8.82
C ALA A 49 -4.75 -2.14 9.70
N ILE A 50 -5.59 -1.13 10.00
CA ILE A 50 -6.82 -1.31 10.80
C ILE A 50 -7.81 -2.24 10.07
N ARG A 51 -8.05 -2.04 8.78
CA ARG A 51 -8.98 -2.87 7.98
C ARG A 51 -8.53 -4.32 7.91
N PHE A 52 -7.23 -4.56 7.72
CA PHE A 52 -6.69 -5.91 7.72
C PHE A 52 -6.77 -6.57 9.09
N ALA A 53 -6.45 -5.85 10.18
CA ALA A 53 -6.58 -6.36 11.53
C ALA A 53 -8.04 -6.74 11.86
N GLN A 54 -9.01 -5.90 11.50
CA GLN A 54 -10.44 -6.20 11.67
C GLN A 54 -10.91 -7.39 10.82
N ALA A 55 -10.34 -7.53 9.63
CA ALA A 55 -10.70 -8.59 8.69
C ALA A 55 -10.08 -9.96 9.05
N TYR A 56 -8.96 -9.96 9.77
CA TYR A 56 -8.14 -11.11 10.14
C TYR A 56 -7.75 -11.02 11.62
N PRO A 57 -8.62 -11.46 12.55
CA PRO A 57 -8.37 -11.30 13.99
C PRO A 57 -7.12 -11.98 14.53
N ASP A 58 -6.62 -13.04 13.84
CA ASP A 58 -5.44 -13.80 14.23
C ASP A 58 -4.15 -13.34 13.52
N VAL A 59 -4.19 -12.19 12.82
CA VAL A 59 -3.04 -11.62 12.11
C VAL A 59 -2.49 -10.45 12.90
N LEU A 60 -1.18 -10.45 13.15
CA LEU A 60 -0.46 -9.30 13.67
C LEU A 60 -0.03 -8.39 12.50
N VAL A 61 -0.43 -7.13 12.54
CA VAL A 61 -0.12 -6.16 11.49
C VAL A 61 1.02 -5.25 11.93
N PHE A 62 2.02 -5.14 11.08
CA PHE A 62 3.16 -4.22 11.23
C PHE A 62 3.04 -3.15 10.15
N GLY A 63 2.65 -1.94 10.55
CA GLY A 63 2.60 -0.79 9.65
C GLY A 63 3.90 0.01 9.73
N VAL A 64 4.51 0.29 8.58
CA VAL A 64 5.71 1.12 8.51
C VAL A 64 5.52 2.32 7.60
N ASP A 65 6.00 3.48 8.03
CA ASP A 65 5.95 4.72 7.26
C ASP A 65 7.17 5.60 7.59
N GLY A 66 7.59 6.44 6.65
CA GLY A 66 8.69 7.37 6.83
C GLY A 66 8.32 8.68 7.53
N SER A 67 7.02 8.96 7.72
CA SER A 67 6.49 10.21 8.25
C SER A 67 6.05 10.08 9.71
N ASP A 68 6.72 10.80 10.61
CA ASP A 68 6.30 10.86 12.02
C ASP A 68 4.88 11.43 12.18
N SER A 69 4.50 12.40 11.34
CA SER A 69 3.16 13.00 11.37
C SER A 69 2.10 11.96 11.01
N MET A 70 2.29 11.17 9.94
CA MET A 70 1.36 10.11 9.55
C MET A 70 1.23 9.06 10.65
N LEU A 71 2.35 8.57 11.18
CA LEU A 71 2.37 7.59 12.28
C LEU A 71 1.70 8.11 13.54
N GLY A 72 1.83 9.40 13.83
CA GLY A 72 1.14 10.04 14.97
C GLY A 72 -0.39 10.02 14.85
N TYR A 73 -0.92 10.25 13.65
CA TYR A 73 -2.36 10.09 13.38
C TYR A 73 -2.76 8.62 13.35
N GLY A 74 -1.94 7.76 12.76
CA GLY A 74 -2.13 6.31 12.75
C GLY A 74 -2.24 5.72 14.15
N ALA A 75 -1.36 6.09 15.07
CA ALA A 75 -1.40 5.63 16.46
C ALA A 75 -2.71 6.01 17.16
N LYS A 76 -3.22 7.22 16.91
CA LYS A 76 -4.53 7.64 17.43
C LYS A 76 -5.67 6.83 16.84
N ALA A 77 -5.62 6.56 15.53
CA ALA A 77 -6.63 5.75 14.84
C ALA A 77 -6.65 4.31 15.34
N VAL A 78 -5.49 3.67 15.49
CA VAL A 78 -5.33 2.31 16.05
C VAL A 78 -5.86 2.23 17.47
N SER A 79 -5.53 3.22 18.32
CA SER A 79 -6.06 3.31 19.68
C SER A 79 -7.58 3.48 19.70
N GLY A 80 -8.11 4.35 18.84
CA GLY A 80 -9.56 4.56 18.70
C GLY A 80 -10.32 3.32 18.21
N ALA A 81 -9.66 2.47 17.42
CA ALA A 81 -10.21 1.19 16.96
C ALA A 81 -10.04 0.04 17.98
N ALA A 82 -9.39 0.28 19.12
CA ALA A 82 -9.05 -0.74 20.13
C ALA A 82 -8.21 -1.92 19.60
N LEU A 83 -7.23 -1.63 18.71
CA LEU A 83 -6.38 -2.62 18.04
C LEU A 83 -4.89 -2.54 18.43
N LEU A 84 -4.58 -1.96 19.60
CA LEU A 84 -3.20 -1.78 20.07
C LEU A 84 -2.46 -3.11 20.29
N ASP A 85 -3.16 -4.18 20.60
CA ASP A 85 -2.57 -5.51 20.81
C ASP A 85 -2.34 -6.26 19.47
N GLN A 86 -2.89 -5.75 18.36
CA GLN A 86 -2.84 -6.41 17.06
C GLN A 86 -2.02 -5.62 16.03
N ILE A 87 -1.86 -4.30 16.21
CA ILE A 87 -1.17 -3.42 15.25
C ILE A 87 0.03 -2.76 15.91
N VAL A 88 1.20 -2.90 15.29
CA VAL A 88 2.43 -2.20 15.65
C VAL A 88 2.75 -1.22 14.52
N LEU A 89 2.97 0.05 14.86
CA LEU A 89 3.42 1.08 13.92
C LEU A 89 4.86 1.46 14.20
N ALA A 90 5.69 1.55 13.16
CA ALA A 90 7.09 1.91 13.29
C ALA A 90 7.55 2.82 12.15
N LYS A 91 8.53 3.70 12.47
CA LYS A 91 9.15 4.56 11.47
C LYS A 91 10.25 3.81 10.74
N HIS A 92 10.08 3.65 9.43
CA HIS A 92 11.07 3.11 8.53
C HIS A 92 11.10 3.90 7.22
N LEU A 93 12.29 4.24 6.75
CA LEU A 93 12.52 4.81 5.42
C LEU A 93 12.88 3.66 4.47
N LEU A 94 12.07 3.46 3.45
CA LEU A 94 12.26 2.36 2.51
C LEU A 94 13.25 2.76 1.38
N PRO A 95 14.12 1.84 0.93
CA PRO A 95 14.32 0.48 1.45
C PRO A 95 15.02 0.47 2.82
N ASP A 96 14.63 -0.45 3.70
CA ASP A 96 15.25 -0.63 5.01
C ASP A 96 15.65 -2.10 5.22
N PRO A 97 16.97 -2.39 5.29
CA PRO A 97 17.47 -3.77 5.48
C PRO A 97 16.99 -4.44 6.77
N VAL A 98 16.59 -3.65 7.78
CA VAL A 98 16.07 -4.19 9.06
C VAL A 98 14.76 -4.95 8.86
N LEU A 99 13.96 -4.53 7.87
CA LEU A 99 12.70 -5.20 7.51
C LEU A 99 12.91 -6.41 6.61
N GLU A 100 14.04 -6.45 5.90
CA GLU A 100 14.36 -7.51 4.96
C GLU A 100 14.82 -8.77 5.73
N GLY A 101 14.42 -9.94 5.29
CA GLY A 101 14.77 -11.21 5.94
C GLY A 101 13.69 -12.28 5.80
N GLY A 102 12.68 -12.00 4.97
CA GLY A 102 11.63 -12.98 4.64
C GLY A 102 10.85 -13.44 5.87
N THR A 103 10.50 -12.53 6.78
CA THR A 103 9.86 -12.89 8.06
C THR A 103 8.36 -12.68 8.09
N PHE A 104 7.79 -11.97 7.10
CA PHE A 104 6.35 -11.71 7.04
C PHE A 104 5.61 -12.76 6.22
N ASP A 105 4.44 -13.15 6.72
CA ASP A 105 3.55 -14.12 6.09
C ASP A 105 2.69 -13.50 4.99
N ALA A 106 2.63 -12.17 4.93
CA ALA A 106 2.08 -11.39 3.83
C ALA A 106 2.68 -9.98 3.84
N VAL A 107 2.78 -9.35 2.67
CA VAL A 107 3.13 -7.94 2.51
C VAL A 107 2.08 -7.25 1.67
N ILE A 108 1.62 -6.10 2.16
CA ILE A 108 0.70 -5.22 1.42
C ILE A 108 1.30 -3.82 1.29
N SER A 109 0.81 -3.07 0.32
CA SER A 109 1.05 -1.64 0.21
C SER A 109 -0.14 -0.97 -0.48
N ASN A 110 -0.53 0.19 0.00
CA ASN A 110 -1.59 0.97 -0.62
C ASN A 110 -1.16 2.42 -0.80
N SER A 111 -1.28 2.92 -2.04
CA SER A 111 -0.98 4.33 -2.38
C SER A 111 0.44 4.78 -2.01
N LEU A 112 1.43 3.92 -2.18
CA LEU A 112 2.85 4.20 -1.94
C LEU A 112 3.69 4.19 -3.21
N LEU A 113 3.36 3.32 -4.18
CA LEU A 113 4.19 3.05 -5.35
C LEU A 113 4.45 4.33 -6.16
N HIS A 114 3.42 5.17 -6.35
CA HIS A 114 3.54 6.43 -7.09
C HIS A 114 4.41 7.50 -6.37
N HIS A 115 4.75 7.29 -5.10
CA HIS A 115 5.69 8.12 -4.34
C HIS A 115 7.13 7.59 -4.38
N ALA A 116 7.33 6.37 -4.85
CA ALA A 116 8.65 5.74 -4.86
C ALA A 116 9.55 6.33 -5.93
N SER A 117 10.71 6.86 -5.55
CA SER A 117 11.75 7.29 -6.49
C SER A 117 12.43 6.12 -7.21
N ASP A 118 12.41 4.93 -6.60
CA ASP A 118 12.84 3.65 -7.17
C ASP A 118 11.73 2.60 -6.99
N PRO A 119 10.76 2.54 -7.91
CA PRO A 119 9.66 1.59 -7.81
C PRO A 119 10.13 0.13 -7.92
N VAL A 120 11.17 -0.14 -8.71
CA VAL A 120 11.75 -1.50 -8.83
C VAL A 120 12.38 -1.92 -7.49
N GLY A 121 13.07 -1.00 -6.83
CA GLY A 121 13.61 -1.20 -5.48
C GLY A 121 12.53 -1.46 -4.44
N LEU A 122 11.38 -0.77 -4.53
CA LEU A 122 10.23 -1.00 -3.64
C LEU A 122 9.65 -2.41 -3.82
N TRP A 123 9.48 -2.87 -5.05
CA TRP A 123 9.05 -4.25 -5.34
C TRP A 123 10.01 -5.29 -4.77
N ARG A 124 11.33 -5.07 -4.93
CA ARG A 124 12.36 -5.94 -4.36
C ARG A 124 12.32 -5.95 -2.84
N THR A 125 12.12 -4.79 -2.21
CA THR A 125 11.97 -4.67 -0.75
C THR A 125 10.77 -5.49 -0.28
N ALA A 126 9.61 -5.35 -0.91
CA ALA A 126 8.44 -6.14 -0.57
C ALA A 126 8.73 -7.65 -0.64
N ALA A 127 9.35 -8.10 -1.72
CA ALA A 127 9.70 -9.52 -1.89
C ALA A 127 10.70 -10.03 -0.83
N ARG A 128 11.67 -9.21 -0.42
CA ARG A 128 12.67 -9.56 0.62
C ARG A 128 12.09 -9.58 2.02
N CYS A 129 11.08 -8.76 2.30
CA CYS A 129 10.37 -8.77 3.57
C CYS A 129 9.49 -10.01 3.72
N THR A 130 9.01 -10.56 2.60
CA THR A 130 8.02 -11.64 2.54
C THR A 130 8.68 -13.01 2.60
N ARG A 131 8.09 -13.96 3.33
CA ARG A 131 8.51 -15.37 3.27
C ARG A 131 8.36 -15.92 1.86
N PRO A 132 9.25 -16.87 1.45
CA PRO A 132 9.12 -17.54 0.16
C PRO A 132 7.72 -18.12 -0.04
N GLY A 133 7.09 -17.82 -1.18
CA GLY A 133 5.75 -18.30 -1.51
C GLY A 133 4.59 -17.55 -0.84
N ALA A 134 4.85 -16.62 0.06
CA ALA A 134 3.81 -15.88 0.76
C ALA A 134 3.23 -14.70 -0.08
N PRO A 135 2.00 -14.26 0.23
CA PRO A 135 1.29 -13.20 -0.46
C PRO A 135 2.02 -11.85 -0.50
N VAL A 136 2.01 -11.22 -1.67
CA VAL A 136 2.35 -9.80 -1.84
C VAL A 136 1.25 -9.14 -2.65
N MET A 137 0.70 -8.02 -2.16
CA MET A 137 -0.35 -7.28 -2.86
C MET A 137 -0.15 -5.78 -2.71
N PHE A 138 -0.15 -5.08 -3.84
CA PHE A 138 -0.12 -3.62 -3.91
C PHE A 138 -1.39 -3.11 -4.57
N MET A 139 -2.01 -2.12 -3.99
CA MET A 139 -3.05 -1.32 -4.62
C MET A 139 -2.58 0.12 -4.69
N ASP A 140 -2.67 0.73 -5.86
CA ASP A 140 -2.22 2.10 -6.06
C ASP A 140 -3.13 2.84 -7.04
N LEU A 141 -2.87 4.12 -7.23
CA LEU A 141 -3.50 4.90 -8.27
C LEU A 141 -3.00 4.42 -9.64
N ARG A 142 -3.87 4.49 -10.63
CA ARG A 142 -3.55 4.27 -12.03
C ARG A 142 -3.53 5.59 -12.76
N ARG A 143 -2.46 5.87 -13.50
CA ARG A 143 -2.35 7.09 -14.28
C ARG A 143 -3.43 7.15 -15.36
N PRO A 144 -4.25 8.23 -15.40
CA PRO A 144 -5.19 8.48 -16.48
C PRO A 144 -4.46 8.81 -17.79
N GLU A 145 -5.17 8.66 -18.91
CA GLU A 145 -4.59 8.93 -20.23
C GLU A 145 -4.25 10.40 -20.45
N THR A 146 -4.99 11.31 -19.83
CA THR A 146 -4.79 12.77 -19.97
C THR A 146 -4.92 13.48 -18.64
N GLU A 147 -4.37 14.69 -18.55
CA GLU A 147 -4.57 15.56 -17.38
C GLU A 147 -6.03 15.99 -17.21
N GLU A 148 -6.78 16.13 -18.29
CA GLU A 148 -8.23 16.42 -18.25
C GLU A 148 -8.98 15.29 -17.55
N ALA A 149 -8.69 14.04 -17.90
CA ALA A 149 -9.25 12.88 -17.22
C ALA A 149 -8.84 12.84 -15.74
N ALA A 150 -7.60 13.22 -15.41
CA ALA A 150 -7.18 13.35 -14.02
C ALA A 150 -7.99 14.40 -13.25
N ARG A 151 -8.26 15.57 -13.85
CA ARG A 151 -9.10 16.60 -13.24
C ARG A 151 -10.55 16.15 -13.04
N GLU A 152 -11.12 15.42 -13.97
CA GLU A 152 -12.46 14.83 -13.84
C GLU A 152 -12.54 13.83 -12.69
N LEU A 153 -11.51 13.00 -12.52
CA LEU A 153 -11.41 12.07 -11.38
C LEU A 153 -11.31 12.81 -10.05
N VAL A 154 -10.52 13.90 -9.98
CA VAL A 154 -10.44 14.74 -8.79
C VAL A 154 -11.80 15.34 -8.43
N GLU A 155 -12.55 15.88 -9.40
CA GLU A 155 -13.88 16.43 -9.12
C GLU A 155 -14.88 15.32 -8.72
N ARG A 156 -14.77 14.12 -9.28
CA ARG A 156 -15.63 12.98 -8.94
C ARG A 156 -15.41 12.49 -7.53
N TYR A 157 -14.15 12.24 -7.14
CA TYR A 157 -13.81 11.57 -5.88
C TYR A 157 -13.45 12.52 -4.74
N ALA A 158 -12.95 13.69 -5.05
CA ALA A 158 -12.50 14.67 -4.08
C ALA A 158 -13.16 16.05 -4.24
N GLY A 159 -14.24 16.17 -5.02
CA GLY A 159 -14.89 17.46 -5.35
C GLY A 159 -15.32 18.29 -4.14
N ARG A 160 -15.58 17.65 -2.99
CA ARG A 160 -15.92 18.29 -1.72
C ARG A 160 -14.77 18.35 -0.72
N ALA A 161 -13.60 17.81 -1.07
CA ALA A 161 -12.44 17.80 -0.18
C ALA A 161 -11.76 19.18 -0.10
N MET A 162 -10.91 19.35 0.92
CA MET A 162 -10.07 20.54 1.05
C MET A 162 -9.17 20.69 -0.18
N ARG A 163 -8.84 21.95 -0.53
CA ARG A 163 -8.03 22.27 -1.72
C ARG A 163 -6.70 21.51 -1.75
N VAL A 164 -6.05 21.35 -0.61
CA VAL A 164 -4.79 20.62 -0.49
C VAL A 164 -4.94 19.16 -0.94
N LEU A 165 -6.02 18.48 -0.50
CA LEU A 165 -6.29 17.10 -0.91
C LEU A 165 -6.61 16.96 -2.39
N LYS A 166 -7.36 17.92 -2.98
CA LYS A 166 -7.61 17.94 -4.43
C LYS A 166 -6.31 18.05 -5.21
N GLN A 167 -5.43 18.95 -4.78
CA GLN A 167 -4.14 19.17 -5.43
C GLN A 167 -3.23 17.93 -5.28
N ASP A 168 -3.15 17.37 -4.08
CA ASP A 168 -2.36 16.16 -3.82
C ASP A 168 -2.88 14.97 -4.64
N PHE A 169 -4.21 14.79 -4.70
CA PHE A 169 -4.81 13.71 -5.49
C PHE A 169 -4.54 13.88 -6.99
N PHE A 170 -4.65 15.10 -7.52
CA PHE A 170 -4.28 15.38 -8.92
C PHE A 170 -2.81 15.05 -9.20
N GLN A 171 -1.89 15.51 -8.34
CA GLN A 171 -0.46 15.23 -8.50
C GLN A 171 -0.16 13.73 -8.39
N SER A 172 -0.82 13.02 -7.48
CA SER A 172 -0.68 11.58 -7.32
C SER A 172 -1.18 10.82 -8.55
N LEU A 173 -2.32 11.22 -9.14
CA LEU A 173 -2.81 10.63 -10.39
C LEU A 173 -1.82 10.84 -11.55
N CYS A 174 -1.23 12.02 -11.65
CA CYS A 174 -0.22 12.32 -12.67
C CYS A 174 1.10 11.57 -12.46
N ALA A 175 1.48 11.32 -11.20
CA ALA A 175 2.68 10.57 -10.82
C ALA A 175 2.49 9.05 -10.85
N ALA A 176 1.24 8.58 -10.87
CA ALA A 176 0.91 7.17 -10.89
C ALA A 176 1.42 6.45 -12.15
N TYR A 177 1.47 5.13 -12.09
CA TYR A 177 1.90 4.27 -13.20
C TYR A 177 0.71 3.68 -13.95
N THR A 178 0.91 3.33 -15.23
CA THR A 178 -0.04 2.51 -15.99
C THR A 178 0.12 1.03 -15.60
N THR A 179 -0.80 0.18 -16.02
CA THR A 179 -0.71 -1.28 -15.84
C THR A 179 0.56 -1.84 -16.49
N GLU A 180 0.88 -1.38 -17.70
CA GLU A 180 2.03 -1.82 -18.48
C GLU A 180 3.35 -1.43 -17.79
N GLU A 181 3.46 -0.20 -17.30
CA GLU A 181 4.64 0.25 -16.56
C GLU A 181 4.85 -0.54 -15.26
N ILE A 182 3.77 -0.95 -14.57
CA ILE A 182 3.87 -1.80 -13.38
C ILE A 182 4.33 -3.21 -13.77
N GLU A 183 3.83 -3.78 -14.87
CA GLU A 183 4.31 -5.07 -15.39
C GLU A 183 5.80 -5.04 -15.72
N GLU A 184 6.28 -3.96 -16.36
CA GLU A 184 7.70 -3.74 -16.63
C GLU A 184 8.54 -3.65 -15.34
N GLN A 185 8.05 -2.91 -14.33
CA GLN A 185 8.70 -2.81 -13.02
C GLN A 185 8.81 -4.18 -12.32
N LEU A 186 7.74 -4.96 -12.32
CA LEU A 186 7.70 -6.30 -11.76
C LEU A 186 8.67 -7.25 -12.47
N HIS A 187 8.72 -7.18 -13.80
CA HIS A 187 9.68 -7.93 -14.59
C HIS A 187 11.13 -7.54 -14.24
N ALA A 188 11.43 -6.23 -14.18
CA ALA A 188 12.73 -5.72 -13.80
C ALA A 188 13.12 -6.06 -12.35
N ALA A 189 12.14 -6.20 -11.45
CA ALA A 189 12.33 -6.66 -10.09
C ALA A 189 12.56 -8.19 -9.99
N GLY A 190 12.33 -8.95 -11.08
CA GLY A 190 12.43 -10.41 -11.08
C GLY A 190 11.19 -11.12 -10.50
N LEU A 191 10.09 -10.41 -10.34
CA LEU A 191 8.84 -10.92 -9.75
C LEU A 191 7.96 -11.56 -10.82
N LYS A 192 8.34 -12.76 -11.23
CA LYS A 192 7.60 -13.53 -12.22
C LYS A 192 6.30 -14.11 -11.61
N GLY A 193 5.21 -14.06 -12.40
CA GLY A 193 3.92 -14.63 -11.98
C GLY A 193 3.04 -13.67 -11.20
N PHE A 194 3.47 -12.42 -11.00
CA PHE A 194 2.58 -11.37 -10.54
C PHE A 194 1.53 -11.05 -11.62
N ARG A 195 0.36 -10.66 -11.17
CA ARG A 195 -0.75 -10.18 -12.01
C ARG A 195 -0.96 -8.70 -11.76
N VAL A 196 -1.34 -7.97 -12.79
CA VAL A 196 -1.69 -6.55 -12.72
C VAL A 196 -3.07 -6.38 -13.32
N GLU A 197 -3.94 -5.65 -12.63
CA GLU A 197 -5.33 -5.45 -13.02
C GLU A 197 -5.76 -4.03 -12.72
N ALA A 198 -6.42 -3.37 -13.67
CA ALA A 198 -7.07 -2.09 -13.44
C ALA A 198 -8.34 -2.30 -12.60
N ILE A 199 -8.49 -1.53 -11.53
CA ILE A 199 -9.66 -1.54 -10.66
C ILE A 199 -10.41 -0.22 -10.79
N GLY A 200 -11.67 -0.31 -11.24
CA GLY A 200 -12.44 0.91 -11.50
C GLY A 200 -11.77 1.83 -12.51
N ASP A 201 -11.90 3.13 -12.31
CA ASP A 201 -11.42 4.15 -13.26
C ASP A 201 -10.07 4.77 -12.89
N CYS A 202 -9.61 4.64 -11.64
CA CYS A 202 -8.39 5.31 -11.18
C CYS A 202 -7.46 4.44 -10.31
N GLN A 203 -7.69 3.14 -10.19
CA GLN A 203 -6.84 2.27 -9.39
C GLN A 203 -6.24 1.13 -10.20
N VAL A 204 -5.16 0.58 -9.68
CA VAL A 204 -4.50 -0.63 -10.15
C VAL A 204 -4.20 -1.54 -8.98
N LEU A 205 -4.36 -2.83 -9.17
CA LEU A 205 -3.99 -3.89 -8.24
C LEU A 205 -2.90 -4.74 -8.86
N ALA A 206 -1.80 -4.96 -8.12
CA ALA A 206 -0.76 -5.88 -8.50
C ALA A 206 -0.56 -6.90 -7.37
N TRP A 207 -0.58 -8.19 -7.68
CA TRP A 207 -0.47 -9.24 -6.67
C TRP A 207 0.23 -10.48 -7.19
N GLY A 208 0.82 -11.22 -6.27
CA GLY A 208 1.50 -12.48 -6.56
C GLY A 208 2.09 -13.05 -5.28
N ASN A 209 2.89 -14.09 -5.42
CA ASN A 209 3.60 -14.70 -4.32
C ASN A 209 5.09 -14.36 -4.39
N ALA A 210 5.69 -14.10 -3.24
CA ALA A 210 7.12 -13.88 -3.15
C ALA A 210 7.89 -15.06 -3.76
N PRO A 211 9.04 -14.83 -4.44
CA PRO A 211 9.83 -15.91 -5.02
C PRO A 211 10.18 -17.01 -4.02
N GLY A 212 10.19 -18.26 -4.45
CA GLY A 212 10.42 -19.44 -3.62
C GLY A 212 11.84 -19.62 -3.07
N SER A 213 12.80 -18.78 -3.50
CA SER A 213 14.13 -18.69 -2.91
C SER A 213 14.54 -17.21 -2.86
N PRO A 214 15.02 -16.69 -1.72
CA PRO A 214 15.61 -15.38 -1.70
C PRO A 214 16.88 -15.45 -2.55
N PHE A 215 16.89 -14.77 -3.72
CA PHE A 215 18.06 -14.44 -4.53
C PHE A 215 19.27 -15.37 -4.25
N GLY A 216 19.46 -16.39 -5.08
CA GLY A 216 20.60 -17.28 -5.17
C GLY A 216 21.50 -17.38 -3.94
N ALA A 217 21.48 -18.50 -3.27
CA ALA A 217 22.64 -18.90 -2.48
C ALA A 217 23.86 -18.90 -3.42
N VAL A 218 24.77 -17.94 -3.23
CA VAL A 218 26.11 -17.99 -3.77
C VAL A 218 26.93 -18.93 -2.90
#